data_e82c7bbeb872ae4e43a1fd3b2a2d65d4
#
_entry.id   e82c7bbeb872ae4e43a1fd3b2a2d65d4
#
_cell.length_a   1.000
_cell.length_b   1.000
_cell.length_c   1.000
_cell.angle_alpha   90.00
_cell.angle_beta   90.00
_cell.angle_gamma   90.00
#
_symmetry.space_group_name_H-M   'P 1'
#
loop_
_entity.id
_entity.type
_entity.pdbx_description
1 polymer ?
#
loop_
_entity_poly.entity_id
_entity_poly.type
_entity_poly.pdbx_seq_one_letter_code
_entity_poly.pdbx_strand_id
1 'polypeptide(L)'
;MKALYPTARVIALYTLLTPMLFGFGVGLPLGVLMLPVVLASLLYGWLPALACGIWLAVWRTRGTRGGRLHAVVLCTAAVVGAMLWLDKSLAQSDWLVWVALWGWAAAMISAWCFLPAPLAAPAVEEVRDETA
;
A
#
# COMPACT_ATOMS: atom_id res chain seq x y z
N MET A 1 10.07 -16.22 -21.05
CA MET A 1 10.01 -14.73 -20.97
C MET A 1 9.99 -14.31 -19.51
N LYS A 2 10.97 -13.53 -19.05
CA LYS A 2 10.93 -12.96 -17.71
C LYS A 2 9.77 -11.97 -17.67
N ALA A 3 8.75 -12.24 -16.84
CA ALA A 3 7.62 -11.32 -16.68
C ALA A 3 8.16 -9.96 -16.17
N LEU A 4 8.08 -8.95 -17.03
CA LEU A 4 8.46 -7.58 -16.69
C LEU A 4 7.63 -7.11 -15.48
N TYR A 5 8.30 -6.45 -14.53
CA TYR A 5 7.60 -5.88 -13.38
C TYR A 5 6.73 -4.71 -13.85
N PRO A 6 5.43 -4.68 -13.53
CA PRO A 6 4.51 -3.64 -14.01
C PRO A 6 4.64 -2.34 -13.18
N THR A 7 5.79 -1.68 -13.29
CA THR A 7 6.17 -0.48 -12.52
C THR A 7 5.12 0.62 -12.57
N ALA A 8 4.70 1.00 -13.78
CA ALA A 8 3.74 2.08 -13.98
C ALA A 8 2.38 1.76 -13.33
N ARG A 9 1.93 0.51 -13.44
CA ARG A 9 0.68 0.05 -12.83
C ARG A 9 0.75 0.11 -11.31
N VAL A 10 1.83 -0.35 -10.70
CA VAL A 10 2.00 -0.33 -9.25
C VAL A 10 2.02 1.11 -8.74
N ILE A 11 2.79 2.00 -9.37
CA ILE A 11 2.85 3.41 -8.98
C ILE A 11 1.46 4.05 -9.10
N ALA A 12 0.78 3.90 -10.23
CA ALA A 12 -0.53 4.50 -10.45
C ALA A 12 -1.59 4.02 -9.45
N LEU A 13 -1.64 2.70 -9.21
CA LEU A 13 -2.62 2.13 -8.28
C LEU A 13 -2.35 2.58 -6.84
N TYR A 14 -1.10 2.58 -6.38
CA TYR A 14 -0.77 3.05 -5.04
C TYR A 14 -1.03 4.55 -4.88
N THR A 15 -0.72 5.36 -5.89
CA THR A 15 -0.92 6.82 -5.82
C THR A 15 -2.39 7.23 -5.75
N LEU A 16 -3.27 6.53 -6.48
CA LEU A 16 -4.68 6.89 -6.57
C LEU A 16 -5.55 6.15 -5.57
N LEU A 17 -5.42 4.82 -5.51
CA LEU A 17 -6.38 3.99 -4.76
C LEU A 17 -6.07 3.91 -3.26
N THR A 18 -4.80 3.96 -2.87
CA THR A 18 -4.45 3.90 -1.43
C THR A 18 -4.98 5.10 -0.65
N PRO A 19 -4.81 6.37 -1.11
CA PRO A 19 -5.42 7.53 -0.43
C PRO A 19 -6.94 7.49 -0.43
N MET A 20 -7.56 6.99 -1.51
CA MET A 20 -9.03 6.82 -1.55
C MET A 20 -9.50 5.84 -0.50
N LEU A 21 -8.88 4.65 -0.41
CA LEU A 21 -9.23 3.64 0.60
C LEU A 21 -9.07 4.17 2.01
N PHE A 22 -7.98 4.90 2.26
CA PHE A 22 -7.74 5.55 3.54
C PHE A 22 -8.82 6.59 3.85
N GLY A 23 -9.14 7.47 2.89
CA GLY A 23 -10.17 8.50 3.04
C GLY A 23 -11.56 7.92 3.27
N PHE A 24 -11.91 6.84 2.59
CA PHE A 24 -13.16 6.10 2.86
C PHE A 24 -13.20 5.58 4.29
N GLY A 25 -12.15 4.93 4.76
CA GLY A 25 -12.09 4.37 6.11
C GLY A 25 -12.23 5.45 7.19
N VAL A 26 -11.46 6.52 7.08
CA VAL A 26 -11.53 7.65 8.04
C VAL A 26 -12.86 8.39 7.94
N GLY A 27 -13.43 8.52 6.74
CA GLY A 27 -14.68 9.22 6.49
C GLY A 27 -15.95 8.47 6.91
N LEU A 28 -15.89 7.13 7.02
CA LEU A 28 -17.05 6.30 7.34
C LEU A 28 -17.83 6.78 8.58
N PRO A 29 -17.20 7.07 9.74
CA PRO A 29 -17.92 7.54 10.92
C PRO A 29 -18.44 8.97 10.78
N LEU A 30 -17.99 9.73 9.78
CA LEU A 30 -18.34 11.14 9.58
C LEU A 30 -19.56 11.31 8.66
N GLY A 31 -20.11 10.23 8.10
CA GLY A 31 -21.33 10.23 7.29
C GLY A 31 -21.29 11.23 6.12
N VAL A 32 -22.02 12.34 6.23
CA VAL A 32 -22.14 13.36 5.17
C VAL A 32 -20.78 14.00 4.82
N LEU A 33 -19.84 14.04 5.76
CA LEU A 33 -18.49 14.58 5.55
C LEU A 33 -17.52 13.58 4.88
N MET A 34 -17.99 12.39 4.54
CA MET A 34 -17.17 11.36 3.90
C MET A 34 -16.56 11.84 2.59
N LEU A 35 -17.34 12.50 1.73
CA LEU A 35 -16.86 12.98 0.42
C LEU A 35 -15.71 14.00 0.55
N PRO A 36 -15.85 15.09 1.31
CA PRO A 36 -14.74 16.02 1.51
C PRO A 36 -13.51 15.38 2.16
N VAL A 37 -13.68 14.39 3.05
CA VAL A 37 -12.55 13.66 3.65
C VAL A 37 -11.83 12.82 2.60
N VAL A 38 -12.54 12.14 1.71
CA VAL A 38 -11.92 11.39 0.60
C VAL A 38 -11.17 12.32 -0.34
N LEU A 39 -11.75 13.47 -0.68
CA LEU A 39 -11.09 14.47 -1.52
C LEU A 39 -9.84 15.04 -0.85
N ALA A 40 -9.92 15.37 0.44
CA ALA A 40 -8.77 15.83 1.20
C ALA A 40 -7.68 14.76 1.28
N SER A 41 -8.03 13.48 1.48
CA SER A 41 -7.06 12.39 1.51
C SER A 41 -6.38 12.18 0.15
N LEU A 42 -7.07 12.41 -0.96
CA LEU A 42 -6.47 12.42 -2.28
C LEU A 42 -5.50 13.59 -2.45
N LEU A 43 -5.91 14.81 -2.04
CA LEU A 43 -5.08 16.01 -2.21
C LEU A 43 -3.80 15.97 -1.36
N TYR A 44 -3.88 15.50 -0.11
CA TYR A 44 -2.75 15.47 0.80
C TYR A 44 -2.02 14.11 0.83
N GLY A 45 -2.73 13.04 0.52
CA GLY A 45 -2.21 11.68 0.56
C GLY A 45 -1.51 11.22 -0.72
N TRP A 46 -1.67 11.95 -1.85
CA TRP A 46 -1.08 11.52 -3.13
C TRP A 46 0.45 11.51 -3.10
N LEU A 47 1.07 12.48 -2.42
CA LEU A 47 2.52 12.61 -2.35
C LEU A 47 3.18 11.46 -1.57
N PRO A 48 2.77 11.13 -0.33
CA PRO A 48 3.29 9.96 0.37
C PRO A 48 2.93 8.64 -0.32
N ALA A 49 1.75 8.55 -0.95
CA ALA A 49 1.35 7.36 -1.70
C ALA A 49 2.19 7.17 -2.97
N LEU A 50 2.51 8.25 -3.69
CA LEU A 50 3.43 8.23 -4.82
C LEU A 50 4.82 7.77 -4.39
N ALA A 51 5.34 8.31 -3.30
CA ALA A 51 6.64 7.89 -2.75
C ALA A 51 6.66 6.40 -2.40
N CYS A 52 5.60 5.88 -1.76
CA CYS A 52 5.44 4.46 -1.49
C CYS A 52 5.39 3.63 -2.79
N GLY A 53 4.61 4.07 -3.78
CA GLY A 53 4.50 3.40 -5.07
C GLY A 53 5.84 3.31 -5.80
N ILE A 54 6.60 4.41 -5.84
CA ILE A 54 7.94 4.47 -6.43
C ILE A 54 8.88 3.53 -5.66
N TRP A 55 8.89 3.60 -4.33
CA TRP A 55 9.73 2.74 -3.49
C TRP A 55 9.47 1.27 -3.76
N LEU A 56 8.20 0.85 -3.73
CA LEU A 56 7.81 -0.53 -4.01
C LEU A 56 8.18 -0.97 -5.43
N ALA A 57 8.09 -0.06 -6.40
CA ALA A 57 8.48 -0.31 -7.78
C ALA A 57 9.99 -0.45 -7.95
N VAL A 58 10.79 0.41 -7.30
CA VAL A 58 12.27 0.34 -7.31
C VAL A 58 12.74 -0.99 -6.71
N TRP A 59 12.18 -1.38 -5.59
CA TRP A 59 12.49 -2.66 -4.94
C TRP A 59 11.81 -3.87 -5.61
N ARG A 60 11.04 -3.64 -6.68
CA ARG A 60 10.28 -4.68 -7.41
C ARG A 60 9.51 -5.60 -6.47
N THR A 61 8.90 -5.01 -5.44
CA THR A 61 8.18 -5.73 -4.39
C THR A 61 7.03 -6.52 -5.01
N ARG A 62 6.97 -7.82 -4.72
CA ARG A 62 5.92 -8.71 -5.22
C ARG A 62 5.02 -9.19 -4.08
N GLY A 63 3.87 -9.76 -4.42
CA GLY A 63 2.86 -10.27 -3.49
C GLY A 63 3.27 -11.49 -2.65
N THR A 64 4.55 -11.66 -2.35
CA THR A 64 5.06 -12.62 -1.36
C THR A 64 4.71 -12.19 0.05
N ARG A 65 4.76 -13.09 1.03
CA ARG A 65 4.50 -12.74 2.45
C ARG A 65 5.38 -11.58 2.92
N GLY A 66 6.68 -11.66 2.67
CA GLY A 66 7.63 -10.59 3.03
C GLY A 66 7.37 -9.29 2.26
N GLY A 67 7.06 -9.36 0.96
CA GLY A 67 6.74 -8.20 0.14
C GLY A 67 5.47 -7.49 0.59
N ARG A 68 4.43 -8.23 0.96
CA ARG A 68 3.20 -7.64 1.51
C ARG A 68 3.45 -6.97 2.85
N LEU A 69 4.17 -7.62 3.75
CA LEU A 69 4.54 -7.05 5.04
C LEU A 69 5.34 -5.76 4.87
N HIS A 70 6.34 -5.77 3.98
CA HIS A 70 7.12 -4.57 3.66
C HIS A 70 6.24 -3.42 3.14
N ALA A 71 5.32 -3.71 2.20
CA ALA A 71 4.40 -2.72 1.67
C ALA A 71 3.46 -2.15 2.75
N VAL A 72 2.91 -3.02 3.62
CA VAL A 72 2.01 -2.60 4.70
C VAL A 72 2.74 -1.69 5.69
N VAL A 73 3.92 -2.10 6.16
CA VAL A 73 4.72 -1.31 7.11
C VAL A 73 5.10 0.04 6.51
N LEU A 74 5.59 0.05 5.27
CA LEU A 74 5.98 1.27 4.57
C LEU A 74 4.81 2.24 4.40
N CYS A 75 3.67 1.75 3.87
CA CYS A 75 2.50 2.60 3.62
C CYS A 75 1.88 3.11 4.91
N THR A 76 1.78 2.27 5.95
CA THR A 76 1.26 2.70 7.26
C THR A 76 2.16 3.78 7.87
N ALA A 77 3.48 3.58 7.85
CA ALA A 77 4.44 4.56 8.35
C ALA A 77 4.36 5.88 7.56
N ALA A 78 4.20 5.82 6.24
CA ALA A 78 4.06 7.00 5.41
C ALA A 78 2.78 7.79 5.70
N VAL A 79 1.64 7.09 5.90
CA VAL A 79 0.36 7.73 6.24
C VAL A 79 0.43 8.38 7.62
N VAL A 80 0.89 7.63 8.63
CA VAL A 80 1.02 8.17 10.00
C VAL A 80 2.01 9.33 10.04
N GLY A 81 3.16 9.19 9.37
CA GLY A 81 4.17 10.25 9.30
C GLY A 81 3.65 11.51 8.60
N ALA A 82 2.92 11.37 7.49
CA ALA A 82 2.30 12.49 6.80
C ALA A 82 1.25 13.21 7.67
N MET A 83 0.42 12.45 8.38
CA MET A 83 -0.59 13.02 9.29
C MET A 83 0.05 13.75 10.46
N LEU A 84 1.08 13.19 11.09
CA LEU A 84 1.82 13.85 12.18
C LEU A 84 2.58 15.09 11.69
N TRP A 85 3.00 15.11 10.43
CA TRP A 85 3.63 16.30 9.84
C TRP A 85 2.62 17.42 9.61
N LEU A 86 1.40 17.08 9.18
CA LEU A 86 0.32 18.05 8.96
C LEU A 86 -0.24 18.59 10.28
N ASP A 87 -0.41 17.74 11.27
CA ASP A 87 -0.93 18.13 12.59
C ASP A 87 -0.19 17.43 13.73
N LYS A 88 0.74 18.14 14.33
CA LYS A 88 1.53 17.65 15.47
C LYS A 88 0.69 17.36 16.72
N SER A 89 -0.49 17.98 16.84
CA SER A 89 -1.40 17.74 17.96
C SER A 89 -2.03 16.35 17.91
N LEU A 90 -2.06 15.75 16.74
CA LEU A 90 -2.58 14.39 16.53
C LEU A 90 -1.84 13.34 17.37
N ALA A 91 -0.56 13.56 17.65
CA ALA A 91 0.25 12.65 18.48
C ALA A 91 -0.28 12.49 19.91
N GLN A 92 -1.06 13.46 20.41
CA GLN A 92 -1.63 13.47 21.75
C GLN A 92 -3.14 13.12 21.76
N SER A 93 -3.71 12.78 20.61
CA SER A 93 -5.14 12.52 20.47
C SER A 93 -5.42 11.03 20.20
N ASP A 94 -6.59 10.57 20.64
CA ASP A 94 -7.07 9.21 20.35
C ASP A 94 -7.29 8.98 18.84
N TRP A 95 -7.37 10.05 18.06
CA TRP A 95 -7.45 9.98 16.61
C TRP A 95 -6.23 9.35 15.96
N LEU A 96 -5.07 9.39 16.58
CA LEU A 96 -3.87 8.76 16.07
C LEU A 96 -4.06 7.24 15.90
N VAL A 97 -4.69 6.60 16.88
CA VAL A 97 -5.00 5.15 16.83
C VAL A 97 -5.95 4.85 15.69
N TRP A 98 -6.97 5.68 15.49
CA TRP A 98 -7.93 5.53 14.41
C TRP A 98 -7.28 5.68 13.03
N VAL A 99 -6.48 6.72 12.86
CA VAL A 99 -5.70 6.98 11.63
C VAL A 99 -4.73 5.84 11.34
N ALA A 100 -4.03 5.33 12.35
CA ALA A 100 -3.11 4.23 12.21
C ALA A 100 -3.81 2.92 11.81
N LEU A 101 -4.96 2.61 12.43
CA LEU A 101 -5.77 1.43 12.08
C LEU A 101 -6.25 1.47 10.64
N TRP A 102 -6.80 2.60 10.20
CA TRP A 102 -7.28 2.73 8.83
C TRP A 102 -6.16 2.84 7.82
N GLY A 103 -5.04 3.47 8.18
CA GLY A 103 -3.83 3.45 7.36
C GLY A 103 -3.30 2.03 7.15
N TRP A 104 -3.29 1.24 8.23
CA TRP A 104 -2.90 -0.18 8.16
C TRP A 104 -3.90 -1.00 7.32
N ALA A 105 -5.20 -0.83 7.50
CA ALA A 105 -6.23 -1.53 6.72
C ALA A 105 -6.13 -1.18 5.23
N ALA A 106 -6.01 0.11 4.89
CA ALA A 106 -5.83 0.56 3.51
C ALA A 106 -4.55 -0.02 2.89
N ALA A 107 -3.44 -0.04 3.65
CA ALA A 107 -2.18 -0.61 3.21
C ALA A 107 -2.28 -2.13 2.99
N MET A 108 -3.02 -2.84 3.86
CA MET A 108 -3.30 -4.29 3.70
C MET A 108 -4.06 -4.57 2.41
N ILE A 109 -5.17 -3.86 2.19
CA ILE A 109 -5.99 -4.02 0.97
C ILE A 109 -5.14 -3.70 -0.27
N SER A 110 -4.39 -2.60 -0.25
CA SER A 110 -3.51 -2.21 -1.35
C SER A 110 -2.44 -3.26 -1.63
N ALA A 111 -1.79 -3.81 -0.60
CA ALA A 111 -0.77 -4.85 -0.75
C ALA A 111 -1.35 -6.16 -1.31
N TRP A 112 -2.60 -6.47 -0.96
CA TRP A 112 -3.26 -7.68 -1.48
C TRP A 112 -3.72 -7.55 -2.92
N CYS A 113 -4.28 -6.38 -3.27
CA CYS A 113 -4.92 -6.16 -4.56
C CYS A 113 -3.94 -5.66 -5.64
N PHE A 114 -2.92 -4.88 -5.27
CA PHE A 114 -2.12 -4.12 -6.23
C PHE A 114 -0.72 -4.65 -6.45
N LEU A 115 -0.16 -5.43 -5.50
CA LEU A 115 1.15 -6.04 -5.72
C LEU A 115 1.08 -7.14 -6.78
N PRO A 116 2.06 -7.17 -7.71
CA PRO A 116 2.14 -8.21 -8.72
C PRO A 116 2.32 -9.59 -8.07
N ALA A 117 1.78 -10.62 -8.74
CA ALA A 117 1.94 -12.00 -8.30
C ALA A 117 3.42 -12.36 -8.10
N PRO A 118 3.74 -13.22 -7.13
CA PRO A 118 5.08 -13.76 -6.98
C PRO A 118 5.49 -14.50 -8.27
N LEU A 119 6.78 -14.49 -8.59
CA LEU A 119 7.29 -15.33 -9.66
C LEU A 119 7.03 -16.78 -9.28
N ALA A 120 6.46 -17.55 -10.20
CA ALA A 120 6.40 -19.00 -10.04
C ALA A 120 7.83 -19.49 -9.79
N ALA A 121 8.02 -20.34 -8.78
CA ALA A 121 9.28 -21.05 -8.61
C ALA A 121 9.56 -21.75 -9.96
N PRO A 122 10.81 -21.71 -10.46
CA PRO A 122 11.16 -22.52 -11.61
C PRO A 122 10.72 -23.95 -11.26
N ALA A 123 9.91 -24.56 -12.15
CA ALA A 123 9.62 -25.98 -12.02
C ALA A 123 10.98 -26.64 -11.85
N VAL A 124 11.20 -27.29 -10.74
CA VAL A 124 12.33 -28.20 -10.59
C VAL A 124 12.02 -29.24 -11.65
N GLU A 125 12.66 -29.09 -12.80
CA GLU A 125 12.69 -30.12 -13.83
C GLU A 125 13.28 -31.30 -13.08
N GLU A 126 12.38 -32.21 -12.72
CA GLU A 126 12.74 -33.50 -12.17
C GLU A 126 13.66 -34.09 -13.23
N VAL A 127 14.96 -33.92 -13.04
CA VAL A 127 15.96 -34.70 -13.77
C VAL A 127 15.67 -36.12 -13.35
N ARG A 128 14.72 -36.70 -14.05
CA ARG A 128 14.48 -38.14 -14.05
C ARG A 128 15.75 -38.73 -14.62
N ASP A 129 16.57 -39.17 -13.71
CA ASP A 129 17.74 -39.98 -13.99
C ASP A 129 17.23 -41.19 -14.81
N GLU A 130 17.25 -41.07 -16.12
CA GLU A 130 17.20 -42.22 -17.02
C GLU A 130 18.57 -42.92 -17.00
N THR A 131 18.91 -43.44 -15.84
CA THR A 131 19.91 -44.49 -15.76
C THR A 131 19.19 -45.76 -15.37
N ALA A 132 18.64 -46.37 -16.38
CA ALA A 132 18.35 -47.79 -16.39
C ALA A 132 19.11 -48.45 -17.51
#